data_6cbf8d8d621f8df7635315e74019e0d1
#
_entry.id   6cbf8d8d621f8df7635315e74019e0d1
#
_cell.length_a   1.000
_cell.length_b   1.000
_cell.length_c   1.000
_cell.angle_alpha   90.00
_cell.angle_beta   90.00
_cell.angle_gamma   90.00
#
_symmetry.space_group_name_H-M   'P 1'
#
loop_
_entity.id
_entity.type
_entity.pdbx_description
1 polymer ?
#
loop_
_entity_poly.entity_id
_entity_poly.type
_entity_poly.pdbx_seq_one_letter_code
_entity_poly.pdbx_strand_id
1 'polypeptide(L)'
;MHLDRLAHYIEGGRPEGAARSYPGCRDRRPPARSVPVELPGALYFATRSPVWRGGRAFYDPAADGLVYARAHLVTVGQFADIAAQEMYRDPGSDLDLGEVLSTGRSALGPGRYETLVHGGRLDGRPVLTFTAPWRMDEVPWTAPSAAYLRHLAEGLLETGAWDESTVTAYLAGRPGTAGLWTERAVANLLTE
;
A
#
# COMPACT_ATOMS: atom_id res chain seq x y z
N MET A 1 5.06 -1.69 -1.18
CA MET A 1 5.66 -0.77 -0.19
C MET A 1 7.16 -1.00 -0.21
N HIS A 2 7.96 0.06 -0.23
CA HIS A 2 9.41 0.02 -0.09
C HIS A 2 9.80 -0.63 1.25
N LEU A 3 10.85 -1.47 1.29
CA LEU A 3 11.23 -2.20 2.51
C LEU A 3 11.63 -1.26 3.66
N ASP A 4 12.39 -0.21 3.37
CA ASP A 4 12.80 0.77 4.38
C ASP A 4 11.61 1.44 5.05
N ARG A 5 10.54 1.72 4.27
CA ARG A 5 9.32 2.27 4.85
C ARG A 5 8.62 1.28 5.77
N LEU A 6 8.57 -0.01 5.40
CA LEU A 6 8.02 -1.04 6.27
C LEU A 6 8.84 -1.17 7.57
N ALA A 7 10.18 -1.08 7.48
CA ALA A 7 11.03 -1.12 8.66
C ALA A 7 10.63 -0.05 9.70
N HIS A 8 10.29 1.17 9.28
CA HIS A 8 9.81 2.19 10.20
C HIS A 8 8.47 1.86 10.88
N TYR A 9 7.57 1.13 10.20
CA TYR A 9 6.35 0.63 10.85
C TYR A 9 6.64 -0.47 11.86
N ILE A 10 7.61 -1.35 11.58
CA ILE A 10 7.96 -2.48 12.45
C ILE A 10 8.84 -2.03 13.63
N GLU A 11 9.93 -1.35 13.34
CA GLU A 11 10.97 -1.00 14.31
C GLU A 11 10.70 0.32 15.03
N GLY A 12 9.88 1.16 14.41
CA GLY A 12 9.67 2.53 14.84
C GLY A 12 10.72 3.48 14.25
N GLY A 13 10.64 4.73 14.66
CA GLY A 13 11.58 5.75 14.23
C GLY A 13 11.00 6.75 13.24
N ARG A 14 11.87 7.58 12.67
CA ARG A 14 11.48 8.66 11.77
C ARG A 14 12.16 8.48 10.43
N PRO A 15 11.40 8.28 9.32
CA PRO A 15 11.98 8.29 7.99
C PRO A 15 12.67 9.62 7.70
N GLU A 16 13.74 9.60 6.93
CA GLU A 16 14.44 10.81 6.52
C GLU A 16 13.48 11.79 5.82
N GLY A 17 13.54 13.06 6.18
CA GLY A 17 12.64 14.10 5.66
C GLY A 17 11.18 14.02 6.12
N ALA A 18 10.79 13.02 6.90
CA ALA A 18 9.41 12.90 7.37
C ALA A 18 9.14 13.80 8.59
N ALA A 19 7.92 14.38 8.63
CA ALA A 19 7.46 15.16 9.78
C ALA A 19 7.04 14.28 10.97
N ARG A 20 6.74 12.99 10.73
CA ARG A 20 6.18 12.07 11.73
C ARG A 20 7.18 10.97 12.10
N SER A 21 7.25 10.66 13.40
CA SER A 21 7.85 9.43 13.91
C SER A 21 6.79 8.33 14.01
N TYR A 22 7.20 7.10 13.77
CA TYR A 22 6.39 5.90 13.94
C TYR A 22 6.71 5.27 15.30
N PRO A 23 5.73 4.82 16.10
CA PRO A 23 5.98 4.15 17.38
C PRO A 23 6.63 2.77 17.20
N GLY A 24 6.43 2.13 16.03
CA GLY A 24 6.82 0.74 15.78
C GLY A 24 5.78 -0.26 16.26
N CYS A 25 5.98 -1.52 15.92
CA CYS A 25 5.15 -2.63 16.40
C CYS A 25 5.58 -3.07 17.80
N ARG A 26 4.68 -3.71 18.55
CA ARG A 26 5.00 -4.42 19.82
C ARG A 26 6.03 -5.53 19.59
N ASP A 27 5.89 -6.26 18.48
CA ASP A 27 6.90 -7.21 17.98
C ASP A 27 7.69 -6.52 16.85
N ARG A 28 8.94 -6.18 17.13
CA ARG A 28 9.82 -5.43 16.20
C ARG A 28 10.68 -6.33 15.30
N ARG A 29 10.46 -7.65 15.32
CA ARG A 29 11.19 -8.55 14.43
C ARG A 29 10.81 -8.27 12.97
N PRO A 30 11.75 -8.35 12.03
CA PRO A 30 11.43 -8.19 10.63
C PRO A 30 10.42 -9.24 10.16
N PRO A 31 9.69 -9.00 9.06
CA PRO A 31 8.82 -10.00 8.46
C PRO A 31 9.59 -11.29 8.17
N ALA A 32 9.00 -12.43 8.48
CA ALA A 32 9.65 -13.73 8.26
C ALA A 32 9.93 -14.01 6.76
N ARG A 33 9.17 -13.39 5.88
CA ARG A 33 9.32 -13.48 4.42
C ARG A 33 8.66 -12.29 3.75
N SER A 34 9.25 -11.83 2.64
CA SER A 34 8.66 -10.82 1.74
C SER A 34 8.72 -11.33 0.31
N VAL A 35 7.62 -11.29 -0.43
CA VAL A 35 7.53 -11.79 -1.79
C VAL A 35 6.68 -10.88 -2.68
N PRO A 36 6.96 -10.81 -3.99
CA PRO A 36 6.07 -10.18 -4.94
C PRO A 36 4.75 -10.97 -5.04
N VAL A 37 3.65 -10.26 -5.26
CA VAL A 37 2.33 -10.85 -5.49
C VAL A 37 1.55 -10.01 -6.49
N GLU A 38 0.68 -10.66 -7.23
CA GLU A 38 -0.34 -10.01 -8.05
C GLU A 38 -1.70 -10.25 -7.39
N LEU A 39 -2.42 -9.18 -7.12
CA LEU A 39 -3.74 -9.24 -6.49
C LEU A 39 -4.81 -8.83 -7.52
N PRO A 40 -5.98 -9.50 -7.55
CA PRO A 40 -7.10 -9.03 -8.36
C PRO A 40 -7.57 -7.67 -7.89
N GLY A 41 -8.01 -6.80 -8.82
CA GLY A 41 -8.49 -5.46 -8.51
C GLY A 41 -7.67 -4.35 -9.15
N ALA A 42 -7.84 -3.13 -8.70
CA ALA A 42 -7.15 -1.97 -9.24
C ALA A 42 -6.40 -1.15 -8.17
N LEU A 43 -5.21 -0.70 -8.56
CA LEU A 43 -4.52 0.41 -7.91
C LEU A 43 -5.01 1.71 -8.54
N TYR A 44 -5.40 2.69 -7.73
CA TYR A 44 -5.79 4.01 -8.19
C TYR A 44 -5.28 5.11 -7.26
N PHE A 45 -5.26 6.36 -7.77
CA PHE A 45 -4.80 7.52 -7.02
C PHE A 45 -5.96 8.49 -6.79
N ALA A 46 -6.20 8.81 -5.52
CA ALA A 46 -7.25 9.73 -5.11
C ALA A 46 -6.83 10.52 -3.86
N THR A 47 -7.58 11.53 -3.52
CA THR A 47 -7.36 12.41 -2.36
C THR A 47 -5.94 12.99 -2.28
N ARG A 48 -5.79 14.20 -1.82
CA ARG A 48 -4.47 14.84 -1.76
C ARG A 48 -3.73 14.52 -0.47
N SER A 49 -2.51 14.03 -0.59
CA SER A 49 -1.59 13.84 0.53
C SER A 49 -0.87 15.15 0.86
N PRO A 50 -0.91 15.64 2.10
CA PRO A 50 -0.08 16.78 2.51
C PRO A 50 1.42 16.43 2.52
N VAL A 51 1.77 15.17 2.78
CA VAL A 51 3.16 14.69 2.81
C VAL A 51 3.70 14.58 1.38
N TRP A 52 3.01 13.84 0.52
CA TRP A 52 3.45 13.60 -0.86
C TRP A 52 3.06 14.72 -1.83
N ARG A 53 2.19 15.66 -1.42
CA ARG A 53 1.69 16.80 -2.23
C ARG A 53 0.95 16.39 -3.52
N GLY A 54 0.47 15.14 -3.59
CA GLY A 54 -0.24 14.54 -4.72
C GLY A 54 -1.24 13.48 -4.25
N GLY A 55 -1.84 12.76 -5.21
CA GLY A 55 -2.76 11.66 -4.96
C GLY A 55 -2.12 10.55 -4.13
N ARG A 56 -2.91 9.94 -3.24
CA ARG A 56 -2.54 8.73 -2.50
C ARG A 56 -2.95 7.50 -3.30
N ALA A 57 -2.16 6.45 -3.19
CA ALA A 57 -2.49 5.13 -3.71
C ALA A 57 -3.53 4.43 -2.82
N PHE A 58 -4.54 3.87 -3.46
CA PHE A 58 -5.56 3.01 -2.86
C PHE A 58 -5.73 1.75 -3.67
N TYR A 59 -6.25 0.72 -3.03
CA TYR A 59 -6.58 -0.56 -3.63
C TYR A 59 -8.09 -0.76 -3.64
N ASP A 60 -8.67 -1.06 -4.81
CA ASP A 60 -10.06 -1.51 -4.95
C ASP A 60 -10.09 -2.97 -5.39
N PRO A 61 -10.42 -3.91 -4.48
CA PRO A 61 -10.47 -5.34 -4.81
C PRO A 61 -11.65 -5.72 -5.70
N ALA A 62 -12.65 -4.84 -5.86
CA ALA A 62 -13.83 -5.09 -6.65
C ALA A 62 -13.74 -4.55 -8.09
N ALA A 63 -12.70 -3.79 -8.40
CA ALA A 63 -12.45 -3.30 -9.76
C ALA A 63 -11.75 -4.39 -10.60
N ASP A 64 -11.92 -4.33 -11.92
CA ASP A 64 -11.22 -5.22 -12.85
C ASP A 64 -9.72 -4.88 -12.92
N GLY A 65 -8.88 -5.90 -13.04
CA GLY A 65 -7.46 -5.78 -13.29
C GLY A 65 -6.58 -6.55 -12.32
N LEU A 66 -5.29 -6.19 -12.31
CA LEU A 66 -4.27 -6.75 -11.43
C LEU A 66 -3.48 -5.64 -10.74
N VAL A 67 -3.15 -5.85 -9.48
CA VAL A 67 -2.34 -4.95 -8.67
C VAL A 67 -1.02 -5.62 -8.34
N TYR A 68 0.08 -5.02 -8.79
CA TYR A 68 1.43 -5.43 -8.39
C TYR A 68 1.71 -4.97 -6.97
N ALA A 69 2.06 -5.90 -6.11
CA ALA A 69 2.26 -5.65 -4.69
C ALA A 69 3.40 -6.51 -4.11
N ARG A 70 3.75 -6.21 -2.89
CA ARG A 70 4.64 -7.04 -2.08
C ARG A 70 3.88 -7.51 -0.85
N ALA A 71 3.80 -8.83 -0.66
CA ALA A 71 3.27 -9.43 0.55
C ALA A 71 4.38 -9.67 1.57
N HIS A 72 4.05 -9.45 2.83
CA HIS A 72 4.95 -9.64 3.96
C HIS A 72 4.33 -10.65 4.94
N LEU A 73 5.08 -11.69 5.28
CA LEU A 73 4.65 -12.64 6.30
C LEU A 73 4.96 -12.06 7.69
N VAL A 74 3.92 -11.58 8.32
CA VAL A 74 3.95 -10.95 9.64
C VAL A 74 3.02 -11.67 10.62
N THR A 75 3.17 -11.43 11.90
CA THR A 75 2.21 -11.91 12.91
C THR A 75 0.92 -11.10 12.86
N VAL A 76 -0.18 -11.64 13.40
CA VAL A 76 -1.46 -10.91 13.52
C VAL A 76 -1.26 -9.62 14.33
N GLY A 77 -0.48 -9.67 15.40
CA GLY A 77 -0.16 -8.47 16.19
C GLY A 77 0.61 -7.42 15.40
N GLN A 78 1.60 -7.82 14.59
CA GLN A 78 2.30 -6.87 13.70
C GLN A 78 1.37 -6.26 12.66
N PHE A 79 0.48 -7.04 12.05
CA PHE A 79 -0.51 -6.51 11.11
C PHE A 79 -1.43 -5.50 11.79
N ALA A 80 -1.93 -5.82 13.00
CA ALA A 80 -2.77 -4.91 13.79
C ALA A 80 -2.05 -3.60 14.14
N ASP A 81 -0.78 -3.69 14.54
CA ASP A 81 0.04 -2.53 14.89
C ASP A 81 0.37 -1.65 13.69
N ILE A 82 0.63 -2.24 12.50
CA ILE A 82 0.83 -1.49 11.25
C ILE A 82 -0.47 -0.78 10.85
N ALA A 83 -1.60 -1.48 10.90
CA ALA A 83 -2.90 -0.91 10.59
C ALA A 83 -3.26 0.26 11.53
N ALA A 84 -3.03 0.11 12.84
CA ALA A 84 -3.22 1.18 13.81
C ALA A 84 -2.39 2.42 13.44
N GLN A 85 -1.12 2.26 13.10
CA GLN A 85 -0.24 3.37 12.69
C GLN A 85 -0.71 4.07 11.41
N GLU A 86 -1.25 3.34 10.43
CA GLU A 86 -1.86 3.93 9.22
C GLU A 86 -3.17 4.69 9.54
N MET A 87 -3.92 4.21 10.53
CA MET A 87 -5.13 4.85 11.04
C MET A 87 -4.84 6.02 12.01
N TYR A 88 -3.57 6.40 12.19
CA TYR A 88 -3.13 7.44 13.14
C TYR A 88 -3.48 7.11 14.60
N ARG A 89 -3.48 5.82 14.95
CA ARG A 89 -3.69 5.30 16.31
C ARG A 89 -2.39 4.70 16.83
N ASP A 90 -2.25 4.60 18.13
CA ASP A 90 -1.11 3.92 18.75
C ASP A 90 -1.31 2.40 18.67
N PRO A 91 -0.23 1.62 18.42
CA PRO A 91 -0.23 0.17 18.59
C PRO A 91 -0.59 -0.22 20.02
N GLY A 92 -1.26 -1.35 20.22
CA GLY A 92 -1.56 -1.78 21.60
C GLY A 92 -2.60 -2.89 21.71
N SER A 93 -3.45 -3.07 20.71
CA SER A 93 -4.47 -4.12 20.71
C SER A 93 -4.50 -4.84 19.36
N ASP A 94 -4.87 -6.11 19.40
CA ASP A 94 -5.08 -6.88 18.19
C ASP A 94 -6.44 -6.53 17.56
N LEU A 95 -6.48 -6.62 16.23
CA LEU A 95 -7.73 -6.44 15.48
C LEU A 95 -8.53 -7.74 15.46
N ASP A 96 -9.85 -7.63 15.56
CA ASP A 96 -10.73 -8.72 15.20
C ASP A 96 -10.73 -8.88 13.67
N LEU A 97 -10.20 -10.01 13.20
CA LEU A 97 -10.13 -10.36 11.79
C LEU A 97 -11.28 -11.26 11.33
N GLY A 98 -12.19 -11.64 12.21
CA GLY A 98 -13.28 -12.60 11.92
C GLY A 98 -14.13 -12.15 10.74
N GLU A 99 -14.57 -10.91 10.73
CA GLU A 99 -15.40 -10.36 9.66
C GLU A 99 -14.65 -10.34 8.31
N VAL A 100 -13.44 -9.75 8.23
CA VAL A 100 -12.69 -9.67 6.98
C VAL A 100 -12.32 -11.05 6.42
N LEU A 101 -12.06 -12.02 7.28
CA LEU A 101 -11.75 -13.40 6.86
C LEU A 101 -12.98 -14.14 6.34
N SER A 102 -14.17 -13.86 6.86
CA SER A 102 -15.43 -14.51 6.46
C SER A 102 -16.12 -13.85 5.28
N THR A 103 -16.09 -12.51 5.20
CA THR A 103 -16.82 -11.73 4.19
C THR A 103 -15.91 -11.13 3.11
N GLY A 104 -14.60 -11.12 3.33
CA GLY A 104 -13.63 -10.48 2.45
C GLY A 104 -13.40 -8.99 2.74
N ARG A 105 -14.21 -8.36 3.61
CA ARG A 105 -14.12 -6.92 3.92
C ARG A 105 -14.60 -6.64 5.34
N SER A 106 -13.97 -5.68 6.03
CA SER A 106 -14.41 -5.19 7.33
C SER A 106 -14.09 -3.69 7.44
N ALA A 107 -15.08 -2.89 7.81
CA ALA A 107 -14.91 -1.45 8.03
C ALA A 107 -14.70 -1.16 9.52
N LEU A 108 -13.50 -0.72 9.88
CA LEU A 108 -13.13 -0.34 11.25
C LEU A 108 -13.48 1.11 11.57
N GLY A 109 -13.81 1.90 10.55
CA GLY A 109 -14.16 3.31 10.64
C GLY A 109 -14.27 3.98 9.28
N PRO A 110 -14.59 5.29 9.23
CA PRO A 110 -14.78 6.03 7.99
C PRO A 110 -13.48 6.54 7.36
N GLY A 111 -12.35 6.30 7.98
CA GLY A 111 -11.05 6.82 7.57
C GLY A 111 -10.52 6.14 6.30
N ARG A 112 -9.58 6.79 5.66
CA ARG A 112 -9.02 6.39 4.36
C ARG A 112 -8.37 5.01 4.34
N TYR A 113 -7.89 4.52 5.46
CA TYR A 113 -7.21 3.22 5.60
C TYR A 113 -7.84 2.39 6.72
N GLU A 114 -9.11 2.65 7.05
CA GLU A 114 -9.86 1.97 8.10
C GLU A 114 -10.77 0.86 7.55
N THR A 115 -10.53 0.41 6.32
CA THR A 115 -11.22 -0.74 5.74
C THR A 115 -10.23 -1.86 5.47
N LEU A 116 -10.40 -2.98 6.15
CA LEU A 116 -9.64 -4.20 5.88
C LEU A 116 -10.23 -4.93 4.68
N VAL A 117 -9.37 -5.50 3.84
CA VAL A 117 -9.76 -6.33 2.71
C VAL A 117 -8.90 -7.60 2.64
N HIS A 118 -9.53 -8.69 2.20
CA HIS A 118 -8.92 -9.98 1.98
C HIS A 118 -8.60 -10.14 0.49
N GLY A 119 -7.33 -10.04 0.13
CA GLY A 119 -6.84 -10.11 -1.26
C GLY A 119 -6.58 -11.53 -1.77
N GLY A 120 -7.08 -12.57 -1.10
CA GLY A 120 -6.84 -13.97 -1.46
C GLY A 120 -5.94 -14.70 -0.46
N ARG A 121 -5.34 -15.81 -0.90
CA ARG A 121 -4.44 -16.64 -0.06
C ARG A 121 -3.09 -16.83 -0.74
N LEU A 122 -2.05 -16.86 0.08
CA LEU A 122 -0.68 -17.19 -0.32
C LEU A 122 -0.15 -18.28 0.62
N ASP A 123 0.27 -19.41 0.07
CA ASP A 123 0.72 -20.59 0.84
C ASP A 123 -0.25 -20.97 1.97
N GLY A 124 -1.57 -20.96 1.67
CA GLY A 124 -2.63 -21.27 2.63
C GLY A 124 -2.96 -20.19 3.66
N ARG A 125 -2.19 -19.10 3.73
CA ARG A 125 -2.39 -17.97 4.64
C ARG A 125 -3.20 -16.86 4.00
N PRO A 126 -4.06 -16.13 4.75
CA PRO A 126 -4.80 -15.02 4.20
C PRO A 126 -3.86 -13.86 3.84
N VAL A 127 -4.09 -13.23 2.69
CA VAL A 127 -3.46 -11.96 2.32
C VAL A 127 -4.42 -10.85 2.71
N LEU A 128 -4.01 -10.04 3.67
CA LEU A 128 -4.80 -8.92 4.19
C LEU A 128 -4.12 -7.61 3.87
N THR A 129 -4.91 -6.60 3.57
CA THR A 129 -4.46 -5.21 3.46
C THR A 129 -5.56 -4.27 3.95
N PHE A 130 -5.27 -2.97 3.95
CA PHE A 130 -6.23 -1.94 4.31
C PHE A 130 -6.33 -0.90 3.18
N THR A 131 -7.53 -0.37 3.00
CA THR A 131 -7.88 0.57 1.94
C THR A 131 -8.95 1.56 2.41
N ALA A 132 -9.45 2.36 1.48
CA ALA A 132 -10.54 3.29 1.72
C ALA A 132 -11.91 2.58 1.82
N PRO A 133 -12.89 3.21 2.50
CA PRO A 133 -14.25 2.67 2.57
C PRO A 133 -15.02 2.80 1.25
N TRP A 134 -14.62 3.71 0.36
CA TRP A 134 -15.22 3.96 -0.94
C TRP A 134 -14.59 3.10 -2.05
N ARG A 135 -15.29 2.99 -3.17
CA ARG A 135 -14.80 2.36 -4.41
C ARG A 135 -14.07 3.37 -5.27
N MET A 136 -13.30 2.86 -6.23
CA MET A 136 -12.50 3.68 -7.16
C MET A 136 -13.35 4.66 -7.98
N ASP A 137 -14.56 4.27 -8.37
CA ASP A 137 -15.50 5.06 -9.17
C ASP A 137 -16.33 6.08 -8.35
N GLU A 138 -16.28 6.01 -7.03
CA GLU A 138 -17.02 6.90 -6.12
C GLU A 138 -16.25 8.17 -5.76
N VAL A 139 -14.99 8.31 -6.18
CA VAL A 139 -14.13 9.45 -5.82
C VAL A 139 -13.40 10.03 -7.02
N PRO A 140 -13.18 11.36 -7.04
CA PRO A 140 -12.35 11.96 -8.07
C PRO A 140 -10.90 11.50 -7.94
N TRP A 141 -10.32 11.11 -9.07
CA TRP A 141 -8.91 10.74 -9.12
C TRP A 141 -8.01 11.98 -9.02
N THR A 142 -6.86 11.78 -8.40
CA THR A 142 -5.89 12.85 -8.14
C THR A 142 -4.50 12.34 -8.51
N ALA A 143 -3.79 13.06 -9.37
CA ALA A 143 -2.45 12.67 -9.80
C ALA A 143 -1.47 12.56 -8.61
N PRO A 144 -0.68 11.49 -8.53
CA PRO A 144 0.42 11.39 -7.57
C PRO A 144 1.54 12.40 -7.94
N SER A 145 2.32 12.81 -6.95
CA SER A 145 3.55 13.57 -7.21
C SER A 145 4.65 12.68 -7.78
N ALA A 146 5.64 13.29 -8.44
CA ALA A 146 6.82 12.62 -8.95
C ALA A 146 7.53 11.79 -7.86
N ALA A 147 7.79 12.38 -6.71
CA ALA A 147 8.46 11.72 -5.59
C ALA A 147 7.68 10.49 -5.08
N TYR A 148 6.34 10.58 -5.03
CA TYR A 148 5.52 9.45 -4.61
C TYR A 148 5.48 8.33 -5.65
N LEU A 149 5.36 8.70 -6.93
CA LEU A 149 5.34 7.74 -8.02
C LEU A 149 6.67 7.00 -8.15
N ARG A 150 7.80 7.73 -8.04
CA ARG A 150 9.15 7.15 -7.93
C ARG A 150 9.24 6.16 -6.79
N HIS A 151 8.83 6.55 -5.59
CA HIS A 151 8.86 5.68 -4.41
C HIS A 151 8.05 4.37 -4.61
N LEU A 152 6.91 4.44 -5.31
CA LEU A 152 6.13 3.24 -5.63
C LEU A 152 6.84 2.37 -6.67
N ALA A 153 7.43 2.98 -7.71
CA ALA A 153 8.18 2.27 -8.74
C ALA A 153 9.40 1.54 -8.14
N GLU A 154 10.21 2.24 -7.36
CA GLU A 154 11.36 1.65 -6.67
C GLU A 154 10.95 0.48 -5.77
N GLY A 155 9.84 0.64 -5.03
CA GLY A 155 9.32 -0.43 -4.18
C GLY A 155 8.85 -1.68 -4.94
N LEU A 156 8.39 -1.54 -6.18
CA LEU A 156 8.07 -2.67 -7.05
C LEU A 156 9.34 -3.30 -7.63
N LEU A 157 10.28 -2.49 -8.12
CA LEU A 157 11.56 -2.95 -8.68
C LEU A 157 12.40 -3.71 -7.66
N GLU A 158 12.42 -3.29 -6.40
CA GLU A 158 13.10 -4.01 -5.29
C GLU A 158 12.64 -5.47 -5.15
N THR A 159 11.48 -5.83 -5.67
CA THR A 159 11.01 -7.22 -5.60
C THR A 159 11.79 -8.14 -6.53
N GLY A 160 12.38 -7.59 -7.61
CA GLY A 160 13.01 -8.34 -8.68
C GLY A 160 12.07 -9.15 -9.58
N ALA A 161 10.74 -9.00 -9.39
CA ALA A 161 9.73 -9.77 -10.15
C ALA A 161 9.34 -9.10 -11.46
N TRP A 162 9.44 -7.79 -11.52
CA TRP A 162 9.07 -6.98 -12.69
C TRP A 162 10.25 -6.10 -13.11
N ASP A 163 10.47 -5.99 -14.39
CA ASP A 163 11.46 -5.08 -14.95
C ASP A 163 10.95 -3.63 -14.98
N GLU A 164 11.86 -2.70 -15.29
CA GLU A 164 11.55 -1.27 -15.33
C GLU A 164 10.45 -0.95 -16.34
N SER A 165 10.47 -1.58 -17.51
CA SER A 165 9.47 -1.34 -18.56
C SER A 165 8.09 -1.75 -18.10
N THR A 166 7.97 -2.90 -17.45
CA THR A 166 6.73 -3.42 -16.87
C THR A 166 6.20 -2.49 -15.77
N VAL A 167 7.06 -2.05 -14.85
CA VAL A 167 6.67 -1.17 -13.74
C VAL A 167 6.23 0.21 -14.23
N THR A 168 6.95 0.79 -15.19
CA THR A 168 6.63 2.12 -15.71
C THR A 168 5.33 2.12 -16.51
N ALA A 169 5.10 1.12 -17.37
CA ALA A 169 3.85 0.93 -18.09
C ALA A 169 2.68 0.68 -17.12
N TYR A 170 2.89 -0.18 -16.13
CA TYR A 170 1.89 -0.44 -15.10
C TYR A 170 1.47 0.85 -14.37
N LEU A 171 2.40 1.62 -13.84
CA LEU A 171 2.09 2.84 -13.08
C LEU A 171 1.51 3.95 -13.94
N ALA A 172 2.00 4.14 -15.16
CA ALA A 172 1.48 5.15 -16.09
C ALA A 172 0.02 4.89 -16.51
N GLY A 173 -0.41 3.63 -16.52
CA GLY A 173 -1.77 3.22 -16.88
C GLY A 173 -2.78 3.25 -15.73
N ARG A 174 -2.41 3.65 -14.51
CA ARG A 174 -3.33 3.60 -13.37
C ARG A 174 -4.31 4.77 -13.34
N PRO A 175 -5.55 4.59 -12.84
CA PRO A 175 -6.47 5.69 -12.61
C PRO A 175 -5.83 6.76 -11.71
N GLY A 176 -5.82 7.99 -12.20
CA GLY A 176 -5.12 9.13 -11.59
C GLY A 176 -3.72 9.41 -12.14
N THR A 177 -3.09 8.47 -12.86
CA THR A 177 -1.86 8.71 -13.64
C THR A 177 -2.13 8.75 -15.13
N ALA A 178 -3.05 7.93 -15.62
CA ALA A 178 -3.37 7.81 -17.04
C ALA A 178 -3.67 9.18 -17.70
N GLY A 179 -2.97 9.46 -18.79
CA GLY A 179 -3.05 10.74 -19.51
C GLY A 179 -2.26 11.91 -18.91
N LEU A 180 -1.71 11.76 -17.70
CA LEU A 180 -0.89 12.77 -17.02
C LEU A 180 0.57 12.34 -16.89
N TRP A 181 0.82 11.05 -16.66
CA TRP A 181 2.13 10.44 -16.59
C TRP A 181 2.30 9.46 -17.75
N THR A 182 3.25 9.71 -18.64
CA THR A 182 3.65 8.73 -19.67
C THR A 182 4.63 7.73 -19.11
N GLU A 183 4.74 6.55 -19.71
CA GLU A 183 5.75 5.55 -19.34
C GLU A 183 7.17 6.14 -19.29
N ARG A 184 7.52 6.94 -20.30
CA ARG A 184 8.82 7.64 -20.37
C ARG A 184 8.99 8.64 -19.21
N ALA A 185 7.94 9.36 -18.83
CA ALA A 185 8.00 10.28 -17.70
C ALA A 185 8.22 9.53 -16.37
N VAL A 186 7.58 8.36 -16.20
CA VAL A 186 7.81 7.50 -15.02
C VAL A 186 9.22 6.92 -15.03
N ALA A 187 9.73 6.45 -16.18
CA ALA A 187 11.09 5.93 -16.31
C ALA A 187 12.16 7.01 -15.96
N ASN A 188 11.96 8.23 -16.39
CA ASN A 188 12.89 9.33 -16.06
C ASN A 188 13.00 9.57 -14.54
N LEU A 189 11.93 9.30 -13.77
CA LEU A 189 11.99 9.43 -12.31
C LEU A 189 12.95 8.44 -11.64
N LEU A 190 13.26 7.33 -12.30
CA LEU A 190 14.15 6.28 -11.78
C LEU A 190 15.63 6.57 -12.06
N THR A 191 15.92 7.53 -12.92
CA THR A 191 17.29 7.91 -13.32
C THR A 191 17.79 9.21 -12.66
N GLU A 192 16.91 9.94 -11.99
CA GLU A 192 17.21 11.15 -11.21
C GLU A 192 17.62 10.82 -9.77
#